data_50944c70fd8c81857da1cdb530aef2cf
#
_entry.id   50944c70fd8c81857da1cdb530aef2cf
#
_cell.length_a   1.000
_cell.length_b   1.000
_cell.length_c   1.000
_cell.angle_alpha   90.00
_cell.angle_beta   90.00
_cell.angle_gamma   90.00
#
_symmetry.space_group_name_H-M   'P 1'
#
loop_
_entity.id
_entity.type
_entity.pdbx_description
1 polymer ?
#
loop_
_entity_poly.entity_id
_entity_poly.type
_entity_poly.pdbx_seq_one_letter_code
_entity_poly.pdbx_strand_id
1 'polypeptide(L)'
;DCFEIDTFQLRVLDAPDIYPASDLILCDDSSNDGFESFDLNQQTADILGPQLSTEYNVSYHISFEDADLGINNLSSPYINISNPQPIFVRVQSAGGAGCYIAGQDPVFSLEVLNQAVANTPPDLILCDQTSTGSLEATFDLSQQTVTILGSQDPATFTVTYHTSLADAEANVS
;
A
#
# COMPACT_ATOMS: atom_id res chain seq x y z
N ASP A 1 -31.13 22.68 60.22
CA ASP A 1 -30.06 22.22 59.34
C ASP A 1 -30.47 22.50 57.89
N CYS A 2 -29.70 23.34 57.21
CA CYS A 2 -29.88 23.60 55.78
C CYS A 2 -28.95 22.69 55.03
N PHE A 3 -29.46 21.88 54.07
CA PHE A 3 -28.69 21.07 53.18
C PHE A 3 -29.24 21.20 51.75
N GLU A 4 -28.36 21.06 50.77
CA GLU A 4 -28.67 21.02 49.38
C GLU A 4 -28.33 19.64 48.83
N ILE A 5 -29.15 19.13 47.94
CA ILE A 5 -28.94 17.80 47.31
C ILE A 5 -28.81 18.06 45.83
N ASP A 6 -27.74 17.54 45.25
CA ASP A 6 -27.51 17.51 43.82
C ASP A 6 -27.36 16.04 43.33
N THR A 7 -27.62 15.80 42.07
CA THR A 7 -27.54 14.47 41.45
C THR A 7 -26.65 14.54 40.23
N PHE A 8 -25.85 13.50 40.02
CA PHE A 8 -25.05 13.28 38.82
C PHE A 8 -25.24 11.86 38.32
N GLN A 9 -24.96 11.65 37.04
CA GLN A 9 -25.05 10.34 36.40
C GLN A 9 -23.67 9.71 36.28
N LEU A 10 -23.57 8.44 36.61
CA LEU A 10 -22.43 7.59 36.34
C LEU A 10 -22.74 6.80 35.04
N ARG A 11 -21.90 6.88 34.06
CA ARG A 11 -22.02 6.16 32.81
C ARG A 11 -20.72 5.43 32.50
N VAL A 12 -20.79 4.14 32.21
CA VAL A 12 -19.69 3.35 31.67
C VAL A 12 -19.92 3.23 30.18
N LEU A 13 -18.88 3.51 29.40
CA LEU A 13 -18.87 3.35 27.95
C LEU A 13 -18.03 2.13 27.58
N ASP A 14 -18.39 1.48 26.49
CA ASP A 14 -17.59 0.40 25.93
C ASP A 14 -16.22 0.95 25.44
N ALA A 15 -15.17 0.16 25.64
CA ALA A 15 -13.89 0.43 25.04
C ALA A 15 -13.96 0.16 23.51
N PRO A 16 -13.28 0.95 22.68
CA PRO A 16 -13.16 0.62 21.27
C PRO A 16 -12.31 -0.62 21.04
N ASP A 17 -12.47 -1.22 19.85
CA ASP A 17 -11.65 -2.32 19.35
C ASP A 17 -10.83 -1.86 18.12
N ILE A 18 -9.72 -2.55 17.84
CA ILE A 18 -8.95 -2.41 16.60
C ILE A 18 -9.13 -3.70 15.80
N TYR A 19 -9.66 -3.58 14.58
CA TYR A 19 -9.80 -4.69 13.64
C TYR A 19 -8.61 -4.72 12.68
N PRO A 20 -8.24 -5.92 12.16
CA PRO A 20 -7.15 -6.05 11.21
C PRO A 20 -7.41 -5.26 9.92
N ALA A 21 -6.38 -4.62 9.40
CA ALA A 21 -6.39 -3.97 8.10
C ALA A 21 -5.33 -4.59 7.19
N SER A 22 -5.52 -4.49 5.88
CA SER A 22 -4.55 -4.96 4.90
C SER A 22 -3.40 -3.96 4.75
N ASP A 23 -2.23 -4.44 4.33
CA ASP A 23 -1.12 -3.53 3.98
C ASP A 23 -1.50 -2.63 2.79
N LEU A 24 -0.96 -1.41 2.79
CA LEU A 24 -1.04 -0.51 1.65
C LEU A 24 0.19 -0.68 0.78
N ILE A 25 0.00 -1.12 -0.46
CA ILE A 25 1.08 -1.41 -1.39
C ILE A 25 0.94 -0.49 -2.61
N LEU A 26 1.99 0.27 -2.92
CA LEU A 26 2.08 1.12 -4.10
C LEU A 26 3.28 0.72 -4.96
N CYS A 27 3.19 0.99 -6.27
CA CYS A 27 4.39 0.96 -7.11
C CYS A 27 5.11 2.30 -6.97
N ASP A 28 6.44 2.24 -6.94
CA ASP A 28 7.29 3.43 -6.96
C ASP A 28 7.07 4.24 -8.24
N ASP A 29 7.37 5.50 -8.20
CA ASP A 29 7.38 6.36 -9.38
C ASP A 29 8.70 6.22 -10.16
N SER A 30 8.97 7.12 -11.09
CA SER A 30 10.20 7.09 -11.91
C SER A 30 11.48 7.35 -11.12
N SER A 31 11.40 7.82 -9.87
CA SER A 31 12.58 8.01 -9.00
C SER A 31 13.12 6.68 -8.49
N ASN A 32 12.25 5.70 -8.30
CA ASN A 32 12.53 4.35 -7.79
C ASN A 32 13.33 4.40 -6.47
N ASP A 33 12.92 5.31 -5.58
CA ASP A 33 13.61 5.62 -4.31
C ASP A 33 12.97 4.98 -3.07
N GLY A 34 11.83 4.27 -3.24
CA GLY A 34 11.14 3.56 -2.18
C GLY A 34 10.22 4.44 -1.33
N PHE A 35 9.92 5.67 -1.76
CA PHE A 35 9.07 6.62 -1.04
C PHE A 35 7.87 7.05 -1.89
N GLU A 36 6.67 6.83 -1.33
CA GLU A 36 5.41 7.16 -1.97
C GLU A 36 4.40 7.79 -1.01
N SER A 37 3.39 8.45 -1.55
CA SER A 37 2.36 9.12 -0.78
C SER A 37 1.13 8.24 -0.59
N PHE A 38 0.89 7.80 0.64
CA PHE A 38 -0.19 6.89 1.02
C PHE A 38 -1.39 7.63 1.62
N ASP A 39 -2.59 7.31 1.16
CA ASP A 39 -3.82 7.74 1.85
C ASP A 39 -4.16 6.73 2.95
N LEU A 40 -3.76 7.05 4.19
CA LEU A 40 -3.99 6.20 5.36
C LEU A 40 -5.47 6.03 5.69
N ASN A 41 -6.32 6.99 5.29
CA ASN A 41 -7.76 6.95 5.59
C ASN A 41 -8.48 5.79 4.90
N GLN A 42 -7.87 5.19 3.87
CA GLN A 42 -8.41 3.98 3.22
C GLN A 42 -8.56 2.82 4.22
N GLN A 43 -7.74 2.77 5.27
CA GLN A 43 -7.78 1.71 6.28
C GLN A 43 -8.77 2.00 7.43
N THR A 44 -9.32 3.21 7.51
CA THR A 44 -10.19 3.62 8.64
C THR A 44 -11.40 2.70 8.81
N ALA A 45 -12.04 2.32 7.71
CA ALA A 45 -13.23 1.47 7.75
C ALA A 45 -12.92 0.04 8.23
N ASP A 46 -11.82 -0.53 7.75
CA ASP A 46 -11.38 -1.88 8.14
C ASP A 46 -10.99 -1.90 9.62
N ILE A 47 -10.23 -0.91 10.08
CA ILE A 47 -9.79 -0.75 11.48
C ILE A 47 -10.98 -0.59 12.44
N LEU A 48 -12.01 0.15 12.04
CA LEU A 48 -13.21 0.29 12.84
C LEU A 48 -14.11 -0.95 12.79
N GLY A 49 -14.08 -1.74 11.70
CA GLY A 49 -14.96 -2.89 11.54
C GLY A 49 -16.45 -2.50 11.70
N PRO A 50 -17.19 -3.12 12.64
CA PRO A 50 -18.60 -2.79 12.87
C PRO A 50 -18.84 -1.50 13.66
N GLN A 51 -17.78 -0.85 14.18
CA GLN A 51 -17.89 0.37 14.98
C GLN A 51 -18.20 1.58 14.11
N LEU A 52 -19.02 2.52 14.62
CA LEU A 52 -19.45 3.68 13.86
C LEU A 52 -18.37 4.77 13.87
N SER A 53 -18.03 5.27 12.70
CA SER A 53 -17.09 6.40 12.53
C SER A 53 -17.57 7.73 13.15
N THR A 54 -18.85 7.81 13.52
CA THR A 54 -19.41 8.94 14.28
C THR A 54 -19.14 8.83 15.78
N GLU A 55 -18.82 7.64 16.28
CA GLU A 55 -18.59 7.36 17.69
C GLU A 55 -17.11 7.20 18.02
N TYR A 56 -16.27 6.86 17.03
CA TYR A 56 -14.85 6.60 17.21
C TYR A 56 -14.01 7.34 16.17
N ASN A 57 -12.86 7.84 16.61
CA ASN A 57 -11.82 8.44 15.77
C ASN A 57 -10.64 7.48 15.68
N VAL A 58 -10.07 7.35 14.48
CA VAL A 58 -8.84 6.60 14.21
C VAL A 58 -7.70 7.58 14.01
N SER A 59 -6.55 7.32 14.60
CA SER A 59 -5.30 8.02 14.32
C SER A 59 -4.16 7.04 14.06
N TYR A 60 -3.23 7.45 13.23
CA TYR A 60 -2.10 6.65 12.74
C TYR A 60 -0.80 7.18 13.30
N HIS A 61 0.13 6.29 13.63
CA HIS A 61 1.38 6.62 14.33
C HIS A 61 2.53 5.75 13.82
N ILE A 62 3.77 6.20 14.03
CA ILE A 62 4.97 5.43 13.69
C ILE A 62 5.45 4.50 14.82
N SER A 63 4.89 4.65 16.03
CA SER A 63 5.24 3.83 17.18
C SER A 63 4.04 3.56 18.07
N PHE A 64 4.13 2.49 18.86
CA PHE A 64 3.14 2.19 19.90
C PHE A 64 3.06 3.30 20.95
N GLU A 65 4.22 3.86 21.37
CA GLU A 65 4.27 4.93 22.36
C GLU A 65 3.51 6.17 21.94
N ASP A 66 3.67 6.58 20.67
CA ASP A 66 2.92 7.73 20.13
C ASP A 66 1.42 7.44 20.05
N ALA A 67 1.05 6.22 19.67
CA ALA A 67 -0.35 5.78 19.61
C ALA A 67 -0.98 5.75 21.02
N ASP A 68 -0.27 5.21 22.02
CA ASP A 68 -0.77 5.14 23.40
C ASP A 68 -0.93 6.52 24.04
N LEU A 69 0.02 7.42 23.79
CA LEU A 69 -0.04 8.79 24.27
C LEU A 69 -0.98 9.69 23.43
N GLY A 70 -1.35 9.27 22.21
CA GLY A 70 -2.17 10.06 21.29
C GLY A 70 -1.47 11.31 20.79
N ILE A 71 -0.17 11.23 20.53
CA ILE A 71 0.68 12.32 20.03
C ILE A 71 1.30 11.94 18.70
N ASN A 72 1.89 12.91 17.99
CA ASN A 72 2.60 12.73 16.72
C ASN A 72 1.76 11.98 15.66
N ASN A 73 0.47 12.31 15.58
CA ASN A 73 -0.43 11.71 14.60
C ASN A 73 0.06 11.97 13.18
N LEU A 74 0.07 10.92 12.36
CA LEU A 74 0.38 11.05 10.95
C LEU A 74 -0.79 11.72 10.21
N SER A 75 -0.48 12.64 9.32
CA SER A 75 -1.48 13.23 8.41
C SER A 75 -1.72 12.30 7.22
N SER A 76 -2.93 12.30 6.67
CA SER A 76 -3.20 11.64 5.38
C SER A 76 -3.44 12.72 4.32
N PRO A 77 -2.79 12.66 3.15
CA PRO A 77 -1.80 11.64 2.74
C PRO A 77 -0.48 11.75 3.52
N TYR A 78 0.24 10.64 3.62
CA TYR A 78 1.50 10.49 4.34
C TYR A 78 2.58 9.86 3.44
N ILE A 79 3.77 10.46 3.41
CA ILE A 79 4.92 9.87 2.70
C ILE A 79 5.68 8.99 3.67
N ASN A 80 5.90 7.71 3.30
CA ASN A 80 6.66 6.77 4.12
C ASN A 80 8.10 7.25 4.34
N ILE A 81 8.70 6.86 5.47
CA ILE A 81 10.09 7.20 5.83
C ILE A 81 10.99 5.97 5.89
N SER A 82 10.43 4.80 5.69
CA SER A 82 11.13 3.51 5.52
C SER A 82 10.28 2.60 4.64
N ASN A 83 10.89 1.57 4.04
CA ASN A 83 10.19 0.62 3.18
C ASN A 83 10.62 -0.84 3.53
N PRO A 84 9.72 -1.71 4.00
CA PRO A 84 8.35 -1.39 4.43
C PRO A 84 8.32 -0.55 5.71
N GLN A 85 7.22 0.19 5.93
CA GLN A 85 6.99 0.96 7.14
C GLN A 85 5.80 0.45 7.93
N PRO A 86 5.99 -0.03 9.18
CA PRO A 86 4.90 -0.43 10.06
C PRO A 86 4.10 0.79 10.56
N ILE A 87 2.77 0.65 10.64
CA ILE A 87 1.85 1.67 11.11
C ILE A 87 1.10 1.17 12.35
N PHE A 88 1.21 1.94 13.43
CA PHE A 88 0.47 1.75 14.67
C PHE A 88 -0.80 2.60 14.67
N VAL A 89 -1.82 2.12 15.34
CA VAL A 89 -3.15 2.73 15.31
C VAL A 89 -3.66 2.96 16.71
N ARG A 90 -4.31 4.11 16.90
CA ARG A 90 -5.15 4.40 18.06
C ARG A 90 -6.60 4.58 17.62
N VAL A 91 -7.51 3.92 18.29
CA VAL A 91 -8.96 4.16 18.20
C VAL A 91 -9.43 4.78 19.48
N GLN A 92 -10.13 5.91 19.39
CA GLN A 92 -10.59 6.68 20.55
C GLN A 92 -12.04 7.11 20.40
N SER A 93 -12.80 7.08 21.48
CA SER A 93 -14.18 7.59 21.54
C SER A 93 -14.24 9.06 21.16
N ALA A 94 -15.12 9.42 20.21
CA ALA A 94 -15.36 10.80 19.78
C ALA A 94 -16.05 11.67 20.84
N GLY A 95 -16.75 11.05 21.80
CA GLY A 95 -17.55 11.73 22.83
C GLY A 95 -16.76 12.32 24.00
N GLY A 96 -15.42 12.38 23.93
CA GLY A 96 -14.58 12.98 24.98
C GLY A 96 -14.51 12.20 26.29
N ALA A 97 -15.04 10.97 26.34
CA ALA A 97 -15.02 10.11 27.54
C ALA A 97 -13.63 9.50 27.85
N GLY A 98 -12.64 9.75 27.00
CA GLY A 98 -11.26 9.30 27.19
C GLY A 98 -11.04 7.80 26.99
N CYS A 99 -12.06 7.03 26.56
CA CYS A 99 -11.89 5.62 26.23
C CYS A 99 -11.12 5.48 24.91
N TYR A 100 -10.03 4.74 24.95
CA TYR A 100 -9.22 4.44 23.76
C TYR A 100 -8.55 3.09 23.85
N ILE A 101 -8.08 2.61 22.72
CA ILE A 101 -7.15 1.49 22.58
C ILE A 101 -6.02 1.88 21.62
N ALA A 102 -4.80 1.49 21.93
CA ALA A 102 -3.66 1.56 21.01
C ALA A 102 -3.19 0.13 20.69
N GLY A 103 -2.94 -0.14 19.41
CA GLY A 103 -2.40 -1.43 18.97
C GLY A 103 -0.96 -1.59 19.44
N GLN A 104 -0.67 -2.63 20.22
CA GLN A 104 0.68 -2.94 20.70
C GLN A 104 1.60 -3.38 19.54
N ASP A 105 1.02 -4.06 18.55
CA ASP A 105 1.68 -4.44 17.30
C ASP A 105 1.22 -3.52 16.17
N PRO A 106 2.01 -3.39 15.09
CA PRO A 106 1.57 -2.69 13.89
C PRO A 106 0.29 -3.31 13.33
N VAL A 107 -0.67 -2.47 12.92
CA VAL A 107 -1.96 -2.94 12.39
C VAL A 107 -1.85 -3.26 10.90
N PHE A 108 -1.03 -2.50 10.18
CA PHE A 108 -0.70 -2.69 8.77
C PHE A 108 0.66 -2.07 8.45
N SER A 109 1.18 -2.32 7.25
CA SER A 109 2.41 -1.73 6.75
C SER A 109 2.18 -0.94 5.46
N LEU A 110 3.05 0.03 5.21
CA LEU A 110 3.18 0.71 3.93
C LEU A 110 4.34 0.06 3.17
N GLU A 111 4.10 -0.38 1.94
CA GLU A 111 5.11 -1.02 1.11
C GLU A 111 5.15 -0.35 -0.27
N VAL A 112 6.34 0.00 -0.73
CA VAL A 112 6.60 0.52 -2.06
C VAL A 112 7.36 -0.53 -2.85
N LEU A 113 6.77 -0.97 -3.97
CA LEU A 113 7.38 -1.93 -4.88
C LEU A 113 8.14 -1.19 -5.98
N ASN A 114 9.33 -1.68 -6.32
CA ASN A 114 10.11 -1.10 -7.40
C ASN A 114 9.30 -1.03 -8.71
N GLN A 115 9.42 0.08 -9.43
CA GLN A 115 8.83 0.21 -10.76
C GLN A 115 9.58 -0.66 -11.77
N ALA A 116 8.82 -1.37 -12.61
CA ALA A 116 9.39 -2.11 -13.73
C ALA A 116 9.89 -1.15 -14.83
N VAL A 117 11.09 -1.41 -15.35
CA VAL A 117 11.70 -0.64 -16.45
C VAL A 117 11.96 -1.58 -17.62
N ALA A 118 11.39 -1.28 -18.78
CA ALA A 118 11.67 -2.00 -20.02
C ALA A 118 12.80 -1.31 -20.80
N ASN A 119 13.98 -1.91 -20.85
CA ASN A 119 15.08 -1.42 -21.68
C ASN A 119 14.85 -1.79 -23.15
N THR A 120 15.15 -0.87 -24.06
CA THR A 120 15.00 -1.12 -25.51
C THR A 120 16.07 -2.09 -26.01
N PRO A 121 15.70 -3.29 -26.47
CA PRO A 121 16.66 -4.24 -27.04
C PRO A 121 17.00 -3.88 -28.49
N PRO A 122 18.10 -4.42 -29.06
CA PRO A 122 18.38 -4.31 -30.49
C PRO A 122 17.37 -5.11 -31.30
N ASP A 123 17.21 -4.75 -32.57
CA ASP A 123 16.35 -5.49 -33.50
C ASP A 123 16.85 -6.93 -33.71
N LEU A 124 15.93 -7.87 -33.84
CA LEU A 124 16.22 -9.24 -34.27
C LEU A 124 16.17 -9.31 -35.81
N ILE A 125 17.28 -9.70 -36.42
CA ILE A 125 17.40 -9.81 -37.87
C ILE A 125 17.76 -11.26 -38.23
N LEU A 126 16.95 -11.90 -39.06
CA LEU A 126 17.20 -13.20 -39.62
C LEU A 126 17.22 -13.14 -41.16
N CYS A 127 18.03 -14.01 -41.77
CA CYS A 127 17.96 -14.24 -43.20
C CYS A 127 16.81 -15.18 -43.53
N ASP A 128 16.07 -14.88 -44.62
CA ASP A 128 15.12 -15.82 -45.20
C ASP A 128 15.87 -17.08 -45.67
N GLN A 129 15.56 -18.20 -45.06
CA GLN A 129 16.12 -19.51 -45.37
C GLN A 129 15.18 -20.33 -46.29
N THR A 130 14.04 -19.77 -46.65
CA THR A 130 13.11 -20.40 -47.57
C THR A 130 13.51 -20.05 -49.00
N SER A 131 13.56 -21.05 -49.88
CA SER A 131 13.89 -20.83 -51.29
C SER A 131 12.79 -20.10 -52.09
N THR A 132 11.75 -19.65 -51.43
CA THR A 132 10.54 -19.04 -52.01
C THR A 132 10.56 -17.51 -51.99
N GLY A 133 11.47 -16.90 -51.23
CA GLY A 133 11.53 -15.43 -51.05
C GLY A 133 10.28 -14.87 -50.32
N SER A 134 9.66 -15.67 -49.46
CA SER A 134 8.46 -15.29 -48.71
C SER A 134 8.75 -14.26 -47.62
N LEU A 135 10.02 -14.07 -47.23
CA LEU A 135 10.49 -13.19 -46.14
C LEU A 135 9.87 -13.59 -44.78
N GLU A 136 9.60 -14.88 -44.59
CA GLU A 136 9.09 -15.43 -43.36
C GLU A 136 10.21 -16.11 -42.56
N ALA A 137 10.28 -15.83 -41.25
CA ALA A 137 11.20 -16.49 -40.34
C ALA A 137 10.57 -16.64 -38.93
N THR A 138 11.01 -17.65 -38.21
CA THR A 138 10.61 -17.82 -36.81
C THR A 138 11.65 -17.16 -35.91
N PHE A 139 11.23 -16.19 -35.12
CA PHE A 139 12.06 -15.49 -34.16
C PHE A 139 11.88 -16.07 -32.76
N ASP A 140 12.99 -16.28 -32.07
CA ASP A 140 13.00 -16.57 -30.63
C ASP A 140 13.13 -15.24 -29.87
N LEU A 141 12.01 -14.74 -29.38
CA LEU A 141 11.94 -13.47 -28.67
C LEU A 141 12.60 -13.55 -27.28
N SER A 142 12.71 -14.74 -26.70
CA SER A 142 13.31 -14.91 -25.38
C SER A 142 14.78 -14.46 -25.30
N GLN A 143 15.47 -14.40 -26.46
CA GLN A 143 16.83 -13.87 -26.56
C GLN A 143 16.96 -12.41 -26.13
N GLN A 144 15.85 -11.65 -26.16
CA GLN A 144 15.82 -10.24 -25.76
C GLN A 144 15.49 -10.03 -24.29
N THR A 145 14.99 -11.06 -23.58
CA THR A 145 14.54 -10.96 -22.20
C THR A 145 15.58 -10.34 -21.28
N VAL A 146 16.84 -10.79 -21.36
CA VAL A 146 17.93 -10.29 -20.49
C VAL A 146 18.23 -8.80 -20.78
N THR A 147 18.22 -8.39 -22.05
CA THR A 147 18.45 -7.00 -22.43
C THR A 147 17.30 -6.10 -21.95
N ILE A 148 16.07 -6.56 -22.09
CA ILE A 148 14.87 -5.82 -21.65
C ILE A 148 14.87 -5.65 -20.13
N LEU A 149 15.17 -6.69 -19.37
CA LEU A 149 15.27 -6.63 -17.91
C LEU A 149 16.43 -5.76 -17.41
N GLY A 150 17.57 -5.74 -18.16
CA GLY A 150 18.76 -5.04 -17.70
C GLY A 150 19.28 -5.59 -16.37
N SER A 151 19.32 -4.74 -15.34
CA SER A 151 19.76 -5.11 -13.98
C SER A 151 18.63 -5.58 -13.07
N GLN A 152 17.38 -5.63 -13.54
CA GLN A 152 16.22 -6.05 -12.74
C GLN A 152 16.23 -7.56 -12.49
N ASP A 153 15.77 -7.96 -11.30
CA ASP A 153 15.74 -9.37 -10.89
C ASP A 153 14.65 -10.14 -11.68
N PRO A 154 15.03 -11.17 -12.48
CA PRO A 154 14.08 -11.98 -13.23
C PRO A 154 13.13 -12.83 -12.35
N ALA A 155 13.42 -12.96 -11.05
CA ALA A 155 12.50 -13.59 -10.11
C ALA A 155 11.32 -12.66 -9.72
N THR A 156 11.54 -11.34 -9.83
CA THR A 156 10.55 -10.32 -9.48
C THR A 156 9.81 -9.79 -10.71
N PHE A 157 10.50 -9.65 -11.85
CA PHE A 157 9.95 -9.05 -13.07
C PHE A 157 9.86 -10.08 -14.19
N THR A 158 8.71 -10.12 -14.85
CA THR A 158 8.45 -11.00 -16.00
C THR A 158 8.33 -10.16 -17.26
N VAL A 159 8.98 -10.61 -18.35
CA VAL A 159 8.87 -9.99 -19.69
C VAL A 159 7.84 -10.76 -20.49
N THR A 160 6.85 -10.05 -21.02
CA THR A 160 5.87 -10.56 -21.98
C THR A 160 6.03 -9.81 -23.31
N TYR A 161 5.69 -10.48 -24.42
CA TYR A 161 5.82 -9.93 -25.76
C TYR A 161 4.45 -9.84 -26.42
N HIS A 162 4.14 -8.70 -27.00
CA HIS A 162 2.85 -8.40 -27.60
C HIS A 162 3.01 -7.80 -28.99
N THR A 163 2.00 -7.99 -29.84
CA THR A 163 2.01 -7.48 -31.21
C THR A 163 1.53 -6.04 -31.31
N SER A 164 0.88 -5.53 -30.26
CA SER A 164 0.42 -4.14 -30.18
C SER A 164 0.56 -3.57 -28.76
N LEU A 165 0.60 -2.24 -28.66
CA LEU A 165 0.56 -1.54 -27.37
C LEU A 165 -0.70 -1.86 -26.59
N ALA A 166 -1.85 -1.92 -27.26
CA ALA A 166 -3.12 -2.24 -26.61
C ALA A 166 -3.14 -3.65 -25.99
N ASP A 167 -2.53 -4.64 -26.65
CA ASP A 167 -2.40 -5.99 -26.10
C ASP A 167 -1.44 -6.03 -24.92
N ALA A 168 -0.35 -5.26 -24.99
CA ALA A 168 0.60 -5.14 -23.88
C ALA A 168 -0.05 -4.51 -22.64
N GLU A 169 -0.79 -3.41 -22.79
CA GLU A 169 -1.51 -2.74 -21.70
C GLU A 169 -2.62 -3.62 -21.10
N ALA A 170 -3.29 -4.42 -21.94
CA ALA A 170 -4.31 -5.37 -21.49
C ALA A 170 -3.74 -6.70 -20.97
N ASN A 171 -2.42 -6.92 -21.12
CA ASN A 171 -1.73 -8.19 -20.83
C ASN A 171 -2.39 -9.40 -21.49
N VAL A 172 -2.82 -9.25 -22.77
CA VAL A 172 -3.40 -10.31 -23.58
C VAL A 172 -2.47 -10.67 -24.74
N SER A 173 -2.49 -11.96 -25.15
CA SER A 173 -1.67 -12.51 -26.25
C SER A 173 -2.42 -12.57 -27.57
#